data_8b41ca7754b014b511d92b2684d53caa
#
_entry.id   8b41ca7754b014b511d92b2684d53caa
#
_cell.length_a   1.000
_cell.length_b   1.000
_cell.length_c   1.000
_cell.angle_alpha   90.00
_cell.angle_beta   90.00
_cell.angle_gamma   90.00
#
_symmetry.space_group_name_H-M   'P 1'
#
loop_
_entity.id
_entity.type
_entity.pdbx_description
1 polymer ?
#
loop_
_entity_poly.entity_id
_entity_poly.type
_entity_poly.pdbx_seq_one_letter_code
_entity_poly.pdbx_strand_id
1 'polypeptide(L)'
;MVWLLNNVYDVEHRAYFMSEKKMELTPLKIRSHGASSVMHYDERYTLYIEMTGLLPFVRLVSRSTPNLNVAAVTTLIDRWRPETHSFHLRTREMTVTLQDVSMITALPIEGKPLYMSTDSEGWRQQMEALIGMSPQEPEVEDGGKKYRVPAGATFTWIAANFSHCPEDADDEVIQRYARVYMWYVISRTIFADGTGKNAPWMWLKALTVFDNKFSWGSAALAYLYRQLDDACRRTTKDGGVGGCMLLLSVWSWERLPVGRPKSSQWNTWDDHDNPVRQPTWAYKWDLVSEVASEVNLLYKQYTNEMDSLTPEQVEWEPYGVGTNFGDAHTFDLNPLCVQERHLWLMRCPLICNWAVEFHLPHRVMRQFGYFQPHPPEWVDTDTQLHRLDRRRQRKIKDWHKHHKSYVVMFEQSVQVASSIRRTQYRQHCPLAFSNYLRWFQASTRVEICPPAYEEDILEEPTEYDALAQGRYNKLIREGYQTSFAPVLNFVRKEVKKQADESEDILDNTPGGKKGRICTSSIHKGTGPEVTAPIQHFS
;
A
#
# COMPACT_ATOMS: atom_id res chain seq x y z
N MET A 1 -0.04 -26.87 -3.18
CA MET A 1 -0.79 -26.06 -4.14
C MET A 1 -1.28 -24.81 -3.42
N VAL A 2 -0.99 -23.64 -3.95
CA VAL A 2 -1.32 -22.37 -3.30
C VAL A 2 -2.80 -22.08 -3.56
N TRP A 3 -3.66 -22.19 -2.56
CA TRP A 3 -5.11 -22.16 -2.75
C TRP A 3 -5.77 -20.80 -2.43
N LEU A 4 -5.04 -19.90 -1.73
CA LEU A 4 -5.50 -18.51 -1.53
C LEU A 4 -5.38 -17.65 -2.78
N LEU A 5 -4.61 -18.09 -3.77
CA LEU A 5 -4.44 -17.34 -5.01
C LEU A 5 -5.46 -17.77 -6.04
N ASN A 6 -6.17 -16.81 -6.60
CA ASN A 6 -7.03 -17.05 -7.74
C ASN A 6 -6.19 -17.16 -9.01
N ASN A 7 -6.27 -18.30 -9.70
CA ASN A 7 -5.49 -18.54 -10.92
C ASN A 7 -5.67 -17.47 -12.00
N VAL A 8 -6.85 -16.86 -12.09
CA VAL A 8 -7.14 -15.79 -13.08
C VAL A 8 -6.32 -14.53 -12.79
N TYR A 9 -6.12 -14.20 -11.50
CA TYR A 9 -5.31 -13.06 -11.09
C TYR A 9 -3.83 -13.39 -11.02
N ASP A 10 -3.48 -14.58 -10.52
CA ASP A 10 -2.09 -14.96 -10.29
C ASP A 10 -1.28 -15.01 -11.59
N VAL A 11 -1.82 -15.60 -12.67
CA VAL A 11 -1.08 -15.71 -13.97
C VAL A 11 -0.81 -14.37 -14.66
N GLU A 12 -1.54 -13.32 -14.30
CA GLU A 12 -1.34 -11.96 -14.80
C GLU A 12 -0.51 -11.10 -13.81
N HIS A 13 -0.14 -11.65 -12.66
CA HIS A 13 0.48 -10.92 -11.56
C HIS A 13 2.00 -10.81 -11.71
N ARG A 14 2.56 -9.66 -11.32
CA ARG A 14 4.01 -9.40 -11.34
C ARG A 14 4.81 -10.49 -10.59
N ALA A 15 4.34 -10.88 -9.40
CA ALA A 15 4.97 -11.95 -8.63
C ALA A 15 5.05 -13.28 -9.39
N TYR A 16 4.03 -13.64 -10.17
CA TYR A 16 4.04 -14.84 -11.02
C TYR A 16 5.12 -14.76 -12.11
N PHE A 17 5.23 -13.59 -12.77
CA PHE A 17 6.27 -13.40 -13.77
C PHE A 17 7.67 -13.48 -13.17
N MET A 18 7.88 -12.93 -11.98
CA MET A 18 9.18 -12.99 -11.29
C MET A 18 9.50 -14.41 -10.81
N SER A 19 8.56 -15.09 -10.11
CA SER A 19 8.81 -16.39 -9.49
C SER A 19 8.76 -17.56 -10.48
N GLU A 20 7.75 -17.59 -11.38
CA GLU A 20 7.54 -18.74 -12.28
C GLU A 20 8.17 -18.54 -13.66
N LYS A 21 8.16 -17.29 -14.16
CA LYS A 21 8.73 -16.98 -15.48
C LYS A 21 10.15 -16.47 -15.42
N LYS A 22 10.70 -16.29 -14.21
CA LYS A 22 12.07 -15.80 -13.97
C LYS A 22 12.34 -14.47 -14.70
N MET A 23 11.33 -13.62 -14.79
CA MET A 23 11.46 -12.32 -15.44
C MET A 23 12.02 -11.28 -14.47
N GLU A 24 13.07 -10.58 -14.86
CA GLU A 24 13.50 -9.38 -14.17
C GLU A 24 12.54 -8.23 -14.48
N LEU A 25 11.83 -7.75 -13.47
CA LEU A 25 10.94 -6.61 -13.58
C LEU A 25 11.60 -5.36 -13.02
N THR A 26 11.24 -4.21 -13.61
CA THR A 26 11.69 -2.91 -13.12
C THR A 26 10.69 -2.32 -12.14
N PRO A 27 11.15 -1.44 -11.21
CA PRO A 27 10.26 -0.68 -10.35
C PRO A 27 9.22 0.12 -11.14
N LEU A 28 8.02 0.23 -10.56
CA LEU A 28 6.93 1.02 -11.13
C LEU A 28 7.22 2.53 -10.99
N LYS A 29 6.70 3.32 -11.90
CA LYS A 29 6.83 4.78 -11.81
C LYS A 29 5.78 5.32 -10.83
N ILE A 30 6.25 6.01 -9.79
CA ILE A 30 5.41 6.75 -8.85
C ILE A 30 5.55 8.24 -9.18
N ARG A 31 4.43 8.92 -9.31
CA ARG A 31 4.45 10.37 -9.51
C ARG A 31 4.56 11.09 -8.17
N SER A 32 5.32 12.18 -8.12
CA SER A 32 5.45 12.97 -6.91
C SER A 32 4.08 13.54 -6.47
N HIS A 33 3.85 13.47 -5.17
CA HIS A 33 2.66 13.98 -4.52
C HIS A 33 2.99 15.31 -3.95
N GLY A 34 2.99 16.36 -4.22
CA GLY A 34 3.26 17.64 -3.57
C GLY A 34 2.45 18.74 -4.23
N ALA A 35 1.74 19.48 -3.45
CA ALA A 35 1.03 20.66 -3.90
C ALA A 35 1.83 21.94 -3.61
N SER A 36 2.66 21.91 -2.57
CA SER A 36 3.20 23.07 -1.88
C SER A 36 4.11 23.99 -2.71
N SER A 37 4.84 23.46 -3.69
CA SER A 37 5.81 24.30 -4.43
C SER A 37 5.21 25.11 -5.57
N VAL A 38 3.97 24.81 -5.98
CA VAL A 38 3.37 25.40 -7.19
C VAL A 38 2.02 26.05 -6.91
N MET A 39 1.26 25.52 -5.94
CA MET A 39 -0.02 26.06 -5.50
C MET A 39 0.09 26.51 -4.04
N HIS A 40 -0.11 27.76 -3.76
CA HIS A 40 0.00 28.30 -2.41
C HIS A 40 -1.32 28.17 -1.66
N TYR A 41 -1.25 27.67 -0.43
CA TYR A 41 -2.39 27.65 0.47
C TYR A 41 -2.65 29.08 0.97
N ASP A 42 -3.89 29.53 0.86
CA ASP A 42 -4.34 30.81 1.38
C ASP A 42 -5.29 30.57 2.56
N GLU A 43 -5.03 31.19 3.70
CA GLU A 43 -5.82 30.98 4.92
C GLU A 43 -7.31 31.35 4.72
N ARG A 44 -7.62 32.20 3.76
CA ARG A 44 -9.02 32.54 3.38
C ARG A 44 -9.79 31.35 2.83
N TYR A 45 -9.09 30.29 2.36
CA TYR A 45 -9.73 29.04 1.88
C TYR A 45 -10.22 28.15 3.01
N THR A 46 -9.69 28.32 4.24
CA THR A 46 -9.87 27.42 5.38
C THR A 46 -11.33 27.06 5.62
N LEU A 47 -12.22 28.05 5.67
CA LEU A 47 -13.65 27.84 5.91
C LEU A 47 -14.29 26.92 4.86
N TYR A 48 -14.01 27.15 3.57
CA TYR A 48 -14.58 26.35 2.48
C TYR A 48 -14.04 24.93 2.45
N ILE A 49 -12.75 24.75 2.77
CA ILE A 49 -12.11 23.43 2.84
C ILE A 49 -12.63 22.65 4.04
N GLU A 50 -12.82 23.30 5.18
CA GLU A 50 -13.38 22.68 6.38
C GLU A 50 -14.79 22.13 6.14
N MET A 51 -15.64 22.88 5.42
CA MET A 51 -16.98 22.43 5.05
C MET A 51 -16.98 21.09 4.30
N THR A 52 -15.94 20.79 3.53
CA THR A 52 -15.80 19.51 2.80
C THR A 52 -15.31 18.35 3.66
N GLY A 53 -14.74 18.62 4.84
CA GLY A 53 -14.04 17.63 5.68
C GLY A 53 -12.60 17.33 5.22
N LEU A 54 -12.06 18.07 4.24
CA LEU A 54 -10.72 17.85 3.69
C LEU A 54 -9.61 18.63 4.42
N LEU A 55 -9.94 19.53 5.34
CA LEU A 55 -8.99 20.49 5.90
C LEU A 55 -7.75 19.84 6.54
N PRO A 56 -7.84 18.80 7.38
CA PRO A 56 -6.64 18.20 7.99
C PRO A 56 -5.69 17.63 6.94
N PHE A 57 -6.24 16.96 5.93
CA PHE A 57 -5.44 16.40 4.83
C PHE A 57 -4.83 17.51 3.96
N VAL A 58 -5.58 18.54 3.63
CA VAL A 58 -5.08 19.68 2.85
C VAL A 58 -3.93 20.38 3.59
N ARG A 59 -4.06 20.61 4.89
CA ARG A 59 -2.99 21.19 5.72
C ARG A 59 -1.75 20.29 5.75
N LEU A 60 -1.93 18.97 5.83
CA LEU A 60 -0.82 18.02 5.76
C LEU A 60 -0.02 18.18 4.46
N VAL A 61 -0.70 18.11 3.29
CA VAL A 61 -0.01 18.10 1.99
C VAL A 61 0.39 19.50 1.47
N SER A 62 -0.19 20.56 2.02
CA SER A 62 0.19 21.95 1.68
C SER A 62 1.53 22.36 2.30
N ARG A 63 1.88 21.79 3.43
CA ARG A 63 3.15 22.09 4.11
C ARG A 63 4.33 21.43 3.44
N SER A 64 4.33 20.10 3.42
CA SER A 64 5.37 19.28 2.84
C SER A 64 4.84 17.86 2.62
N THR A 65 5.38 17.18 1.67
CA THR A 65 5.15 15.74 1.49
C THR A 65 6.48 15.01 1.48
N PRO A 66 6.58 13.88 2.18
CA PRO A 66 7.81 13.11 2.21
C PRO A 66 8.17 12.58 0.81
N ASN A 67 9.45 12.43 0.55
CA ASN A 67 9.91 11.73 -0.64
C ASN A 67 9.53 10.25 -0.56
N LEU A 68 8.96 9.73 -1.64
CA LEU A 68 8.51 8.36 -1.70
C LEU A 68 9.61 7.42 -2.19
N ASN A 69 9.79 6.30 -1.50
CA ASN A 69 10.71 5.26 -1.92
C ASN A 69 10.05 4.35 -2.96
N VAL A 70 10.34 4.59 -4.23
CA VAL A 70 9.76 3.88 -5.39
C VAL A 70 10.02 2.37 -5.31
N ALA A 71 11.22 1.97 -4.89
CA ALA A 71 11.61 0.57 -4.75
C ALA A 71 10.77 -0.14 -3.68
N ALA A 72 10.64 0.46 -2.49
CA ALA A 72 9.86 -0.09 -1.40
C ALA A 72 8.36 -0.22 -1.75
N VAL A 73 7.78 0.83 -2.35
CA VAL A 73 6.37 0.80 -2.78
C VAL A 73 6.14 -0.27 -3.85
N THR A 74 7.06 -0.41 -4.82
CA THR A 74 6.93 -1.45 -5.85
C THR A 74 6.99 -2.85 -5.24
N THR A 75 7.89 -3.07 -4.29
CA THR A 75 8.03 -4.35 -3.58
C THR A 75 6.76 -4.74 -2.82
N LEU A 76 6.05 -3.76 -2.25
CA LEU A 76 4.72 -3.99 -1.67
C LEU A 76 3.70 -4.37 -2.74
N ILE A 77 3.66 -3.63 -3.85
CA ILE A 77 2.71 -3.89 -4.95
C ILE A 77 2.89 -5.30 -5.53
N ASP A 78 4.12 -5.80 -5.59
CA ASP A 78 4.40 -7.18 -6.02
C ASP A 78 3.78 -8.25 -5.10
N ARG A 79 3.36 -7.86 -3.89
CA ARG A 79 2.70 -8.74 -2.92
C ARG A 79 1.21 -8.45 -2.74
N TRP A 80 0.68 -7.46 -3.45
CA TRP A 80 -0.73 -7.12 -3.42
C TRP A 80 -1.59 -8.18 -4.10
N ARG A 81 -2.67 -8.60 -3.46
CA ARG A 81 -3.60 -9.58 -4.01
C ARG A 81 -4.99 -8.98 -4.17
N PRO A 82 -5.45 -8.79 -5.43
CA PRO A 82 -6.76 -8.22 -5.72
C PRO A 82 -7.92 -9.00 -5.10
N GLU A 83 -7.82 -10.32 -5.05
CA GLU A 83 -8.85 -11.22 -4.53
C GLU A 83 -9.10 -11.09 -3.04
N THR A 84 -8.13 -10.56 -2.29
CA THR A 84 -8.20 -10.41 -0.83
C THR A 84 -8.06 -8.97 -0.37
N HIS A 85 -7.72 -8.03 -1.27
CA HIS A 85 -7.33 -6.64 -0.96
C HIS A 85 -6.29 -6.56 0.15
N SER A 86 -5.28 -7.42 0.07
CA SER A 86 -4.20 -7.48 1.05
C SER A 86 -2.85 -7.79 0.42
N PHE A 87 -1.80 -7.37 1.10
CA PHE A 87 -0.43 -7.76 0.80
C PHE A 87 -0.16 -9.11 1.45
N HIS A 88 0.26 -10.10 0.65
CA HIS A 88 0.67 -11.40 1.15
C HIS A 88 2.17 -11.37 1.47
N LEU A 89 2.48 -11.13 2.72
CA LEU A 89 3.84 -11.11 3.24
C LEU A 89 4.15 -12.43 3.96
N ARG A 90 5.42 -12.76 4.11
CA ARG A 90 5.83 -13.96 4.87
C ARG A 90 5.27 -13.98 6.30
N THR A 91 5.05 -12.81 6.87
CA THR A 91 4.49 -12.63 8.22
C THR A 91 2.97 -12.79 8.29
N ARG A 92 2.25 -12.61 7.20
CA ARG A 92 0.81 -12.81 6.98
C ARG A 92 0.21 -11.85 5.94
N GLU A 93 -1.13 -11.90 5.83
CA GLU A 93 -1.90 -10.83 5.16
C GLU A 93 -1.85 -9.54 5.97
N MET A 94 -1.58 -8.43 5.29
CA MET A 94 -1.66 -7.08 5.82
C MET A 94 -2.30 -6.15 4.79
N THR A 95 -2.98 -5.12 5.22
CA THR A 95 -3.57 -4.13 4.30
C THR A 95 -3.70 -2.76 4.94
N VAL A 96 -3.81 -1.73 4.12
CA VAL A 96 -4.27 -0.41 4.57
C VAL A 96 -5.74 -0.52 4.93
N THR A 97 -6.14 -0.08 6.11
CA THR A 97 -7.50 -0.18 6.63
C THR A 97 -8.14 1.20 6.81
N LEU A 98 -9.44 1.24 7.12
CA LEU A 98 -10.12 2.49 7.49
C LEU A 98 -9.50 3.14 8.74
N GLN A 99 -8.91 2.35 9.66
CA GLN A 99 -8.14 2.89 10.78
C GLN A 99 -6.93 3.68 10.28
N ASP A 100 -6.16 3.10 9.36
CA ASP A 100 -4.97 3.74 8.80
C ASP A 100 -5.32 5.02 8.04
N VAL A 101 -6.42 4.99 7.27
CA VAL A 101 -6.95 6.20 6.61
C VAL A 101 -7.25 7.30 7.62
N SER A 102 -8.02 6.99 8.67
CA SER A 102 -8.37 7.98 9.69
C SER A 102 -7.13 8.52 10.42
N MET A 103 -6.25 7.64 10.90
CA MET A 103 -5.08 8.03 11.69
C MET A 103 -4.05 8.83 10.87
N ILE A 104 -3.76 8.41 9.65
CA ILE A 104 -2.73 9.02 8.81
C ILE A 104 -3.22 10.30 8.17
N THR A 105 -4.48 10.35 7.74
CA THR A 105 -4.98 11.44 6.86
C THR A 105 -6.06 12.31 7.49
N ALA A 106 -6.73 11.83 8.53
CA ALA A 106 -7.95 12.42 9.10
C ALA A 106 -9.07 12.67 8.07
N LEU A 107 -9.05 11.96 6.93
CA LEU A 107 -10.15 12.01 5.97
C LEU A 107 -11.38 11.31 6.55
N PRO A 108 -12.59 11.89 6.42
CA PRO A 108 -13.81 11.29 6.92
C PRO A 108 -14.10 9.96 6.20
N ILE A 109 -14.40 8.93 6.98
CA ILE A 109 -14.80 7.60 6.51
C ILE A 109 -16.29 7.36 6.63
N GLU A 110 -16.99 8.21 7.37
CA GLU A 110 -18.44 8.35 7.41
C GLU A 110 -18.92 9.34 6.35
N GLY A 111 -20.19 9.30 6.01
CA GLY A 111 -20.81 10.19 5.04
C GLY A 111 -21.29 9.48 3.78
N LYS A 112 -21.60 10.26 2.75
CA LYS A 112 -22.09 9.71 1.48
C LYS A 112 -20.96 9.04 0.71
N PRO A 113 -21.17 7.85 0.14
CA PRO A 113 -20.21 7.29 -0.82
C PRO A 113 -19.93 8.27 -1.95
N LEU A 114 -18.68 8.30 -2.43
CA LEU A 114 -18.29 9.19 -3.51
C LEU A 114 -18.71 8.63 -4.86
N TYR A 115 -19.85 9.07 -5.34
CA TYR A 115 -20.35 8.75 -6.67
C TYR A 115 -20.90 9.99 -7.35
N MET A 116 -20.72 10.09 -8.66
CA MET A 116 -21.23 11.18 -9.46
C MET A 116 -21.34 10.77 -10.92
N SER A 117 -22.04 11.57 -11.71
CA SER A 117 -22.04 11.39 -13.15
C SER A 117 -20.64 11.64 -13.72
N THR A 118 -20.14 10.71 -14.51
CA THR A 118 -18.90 10.88 -15.27
C THR A 118 -19.13 11.45 -16.67
N ASP A 119 -20.35 11.95 -16.93
CA ASP A 119 -20.64 12.65 -18.16
C ASP A 119 -19.80 13.92 -18.27
N SER A 120 -19.18 14.07 -19.42
CA SER A 120 -18.33 15.22 -19.73
C SER A 120 -18.92 16.11 -20.82
N GLU A 121 -20.21 15.94 -21.14
CA GLU A 121 -20.87 16.84 -22.08
C GLU A 121 -20.97 18.25 -21.46
N GLY A 122 -20.60 19.27 -22.22
CA GLY A 122 -20.60 20.67 -21.74
C GLY A 122 -19.67 20.96 -20.57
N TRP A 123 -18.64 20.15 -20.34
CA TRP A 123 -17.78 20.28 -19.18
C TRP A 123 -17.04 21.63 -19.09
N ARG A 124 -16.72 22.28 -20.24
CA ARG A 124 -16.06 23.58 -20.24
C ARG A 124 -16.97 24.67 -19.70
N GLN A 125 -18.20 24.73 -20.16
CA GLN A 125 -19.20 25.69 -19.69
C GLN A 125 -19.50 25.51 -18.19
N GLN A 126 -19.58 24.24 -17.74
CA GLN A 126 -19.75 23.92 -16.32
C GLN A 126 -18.52 24.32 -15.49
N MET A 127 -17.31 24.15 -16.03
CA MET A 127 -16.07 24.59 -15.38
C MET A 127 -16.02 26.11 -15.27
N GLU A 128 -16.33 26.84 -16.34
CA GLU A 128 -16.41 28.30 -16.33
C GLU A 128 -17.40 28.81 -15.29
N ALA A 129 -18.56 28.18 -15.16
CA ALA A 129 -19.53 28.51 -14.12
C ALA A 129 -19.01 28.27 -12.69
N LEU A 130 -18.14 27.26 -12.48
CA LEU A 130 -17.63 26.91 -11.15
C LEU A 130 -16.38 27.68 -10.73
N ILE A 131 -15.48 27.96 -11.68
CA ILE A 131 -14.15 28.53 -11.40
C ILE A 131 -13.81 29.76 -12.25
N GLY A 132 -14.74 30.24 -13.09
CA GLY A 132 -14.60 31.47 -13.87
C GLY A 132 -13.89 31.30 -15.21
N MET A 133 -13.25 30.16 -15.49
CA MET A 133 -12.56 29.89 -16.77
C MET A 133 -12.40 28.43 -17.07
N SER A 134 -12.11 28.09 -18.33
CA SER A 134 -11.79 26.74 -18.77
C SER A 134 -10.61 26.71 -19.74
N PRO A 135 -9.89 25.59 -19.88
CA PRO A 135 -8.85 25.44 -20.90
C PRO A 135 -9.43 25.58 -22.32
N GLN A 136 -8.76 26.30 -23.18
CA GLN A 136 -9.15 26.45 -24.59
C GLN A 136 -9.12 25.09 -25.32
N GLU A 137 -9.96 24.96 -26.36
CA GLU A 137 -9.81 23.83 -27.28
C GLU A 137 -8.50 23.98 -28.06
N PRO A 138 -7.73 22.86 -28.17
CA PRO A 138 -6.58 22.89 -29.04
C PRO A 138 -7.01 23.21 -30.46
N GLU A 139 -6.34 24.17 -31.10
CA GLU A 139 -6.51 24.44 -32.52
C GLU A 139 -6.12 23.18 -33.31
N VAL A 140 -7.02 22.72 -34.16
CA VAL A 140 -6.75 21.62 -35.07
C VAL A 140 -6.19 22.23 -36.35
N GLU A 141 -4.90 22.07 -36.59
CA GLU A 141 -4.31 22.42 -37.90
C GLU A 141 -5.07 21.69 -39.02
N ASP A 142 -5.32 22.37 -40.10
CA ASP A 142 -6.12 21.89 -41.23
C ASP A 142 -5.54 20.55 -41.74
N GLY A 143 -6.33 19.46 -41.66
CA GLY A 143 -5.91 18.09 -42.02
C GLY A 143 -5.34 17.24 -40.89
N GLY A 144 -5.21 17.75 -39.65
CA GLY A 144 -4.69 17.03 -38.50
C GLY A 144 -5.71 16.09 -37.84
N LYS A 145 -5.25 14.99 -37.24
CA LYS A 145 -6.07 14.10 -36.43
C LYS A 145 -6.59 14.86 -35.20
N LYS A 146 -7.91 14.90 -35.02
CA LYS A 146 -8.52 15.43 -33.80
C LYS A 146 -8.04 14.61 -32.60
N TYR A 147 -7.13 15.17 -31.79
CA TYR A 147 -6.76 14.55 -30.52
C TYR A 147 -7.88 14.75 -29.51
N ARG A 148 -8.34 13.67 -28.91
CA ARG A 148 -9.33 13.73 -27.86
C ARG A 148 -8.69 14.32 -26.57
N VAL A 149 -9.03 15.53 -26.23
CA VAL A 149 -8.62 16.17 -24.96
C VAL A 149 -9.43 15.56 -23.82
N PRO A 150 -8.78 15.02 -22.77
CA PRO A 150 -9.49 14.57 -21.57
C PRO A 150 -10.24 15.74 -20.92
N ALA A 151 -11.47 15.51 -20.45
CA ALA A 151 -12.20 16.52 -19.69
C ALA A 151 -11.49 16.84 -18.36
N GLY A 152 -11.12 18.11 -18.17
CA GLY A 152 -10.33 18.60 -17.05
C GLY A 152 -9.25 19.58 -17.50
N ALA A 153 -8.28 19.85 -16.64
CA ALA A 153 -7.15 20.73 -16.95
C ALA A 153 -5.80 20.06 -16.61
N THR A 154 -4.74 20.51 -17.27
CA THR A 154 -3.39 20.11 -16.87
C THR A 154 -3.00 20.82 -15.57
N PHE A 155 -2.16 20.19 -14.75
CA PHE A 155 -1.67 20.82 -13.53
C PHE A 155 -0.89 22.10 -13.82
N THR A 156 -0.20 22.18 -14.95
CA THR A 156 0.48 23.41 -15.41
C THR A 156 -0.50 24.53 -15.73
N TRP A 157 -1.62 24.23 -16.38
CA TRP A 157 -2.66 25.22 -16.64
C TRP A 157 -3.30 25.74 -15.35
N ILE A 158 -3.59 24.85 -14.40
CA ILE A 158 -4.14 25.24 -13.09
C ILE A 158 -3.15 26.18 -12.38
N ALA A 159 -1.89 25.80 -12.31
CA ALA A 159 -0.86 26.61 -11.66
C ALA A 159 -0.67 27.98 -12.32
N ALA A 160 -0.70 28.02 -13.65
CA ALA A 160 -0.54 29.28 -14.39
C ALA A 160 -1.68 30.29 -14.13
N ASN A 161 -2.89 29.82 -13.81
CA ASN A 161 -4.07 30.67 -13.68
C ASN A 161 -4.53 30.85 -12.22
N PHE A 162 -4.15 29.95 -11.28
CA PHE A 162 -4.72 29.92 -9.93
C PHE A 162 -3.66 29.74 -8.82
N SER A 163 -2.37 29.95 -9.08
CA SER A 163 -1.31 29.75 -8.08
C SER A 163 -1.48 30.64 -6.83
N HIS A 164 -2.00 31.85 -7.00
CA HIS A 164 -2.21 32.83 -5.92
C HIS A 164 -3.59 33.49 -6.07
N CYS A 165 -4.33 33.56 -4.98
CA CYS A 165 -5.56 34.31 -4.92
C CYS A 165 -5.26 35.80 -4.81
N PRO A 166 -5.93 36.69 -5.60
CA PRO A 166 -5.75 38.12 -5.47
C PRO A 166 -5.99 38.62 -4.04
N GLU A 167 -5.23 39.60 -3.60
CA GLU A 167 -5.36 40.15 -2.22
C GLU A 167 -6.72 40.85 -2.01
N ASP A 168 -7.21 41.51 -3.04
CA ASP A 168 -8.49 42.25 -3.07
C ASP A 168 -9.69 41.37 -3.50
N ALA A 169 -9.52 40.03 -3.53
CA ALA A 169 -10.56 39.12 -3.93
C ALA A 169 -11.77 39.18 -2.99
N ASP A 170 -12.96 39.27 -3.57
CA ASP A 170 -14.22 39.10 -2.86
C ASP A 170 -14.46 37.62 -2.51
N ASP A 171 -15.52 37.37 -1.74
CA ASP A 171 -15.86 36.05 -1.26
C ASP A 171 -16.12 35.06 -2.41
N GLU A 172 -16.71 35.46 -3.50
CA GLU A 172 -16.97 34.60 -4.66
C GLU A 172 -15.67 34.17 -5.35
N VAL A 173 -14.72 35.08 -5.49
CA VAL A 173 -13.40 34.81 -6.04
C VAL A 173 -12.63 33.89 -5.11
N ILE A 174 -12.64 34.13 -3.78
CA ILE A 174 -12.00 33.26 -2.80
C ILE A 174 -12.57 31.85 -2.88
N GLN A 175 -13.89 31.70 -2.98
CA GLN A 175 -14.54 30.39 -3.15
C GLN A 175 -14.07 29.64 -4.42
N ARG A 176 -13.94 30.37 -5.54
CA ARG A 176 -13.43 29.79 -6.80
C ARG A 176 -12.01 29.28 -6.64
N TYR A 177 -11.13 30.07 -6.04
CA TYR A 177 -9.73 29.70 -5.79
C TYR A 177 -9.63 28.55 -4.79
N ALA A 178 -10.40 28.55 -3.72
CA ALA A 178 -10.47 27.44 -2.75
C ALA A 178 -10.91 26.14 -3.43
N ARG A 179 -11.90 26.21 -4.33
CA ARG A 179 -12.37 25.05 -5.12
C ARG A 179 -11.30 24.50 -6.04
N VAL A 180 -10.59 25.39 -6.74
CA VAL A 180 -9.48 24.99 -7.62
C VAL A 180 -8.33 24.39 -6.82
N TYR A 181 -7.99 25.01 -5.69
CA TYR A 181 -6.95 24.50 -4.79
C TYR A 181 -7.27 23.06 -4.33
N MET A 182 -8.48 22.83 -3.82
CA MET A 182 -8.92 21.48 -3.44
C MET A 182 -8.90 20.51 -4.64
N TRP A 183 -9.41 20.93 -5.80
CA TRP A 183 -9.38 20.12 -7.02
C TRP A 183 -7.96 19.71 -7.42
N TYR A 184 -7.01 20.66 -7.34
CA TYR A 184 -5.60 20.39 -7.58
C TYR A 184 -5.06 19.35 -6.58
N VAL A 185 -5.28 19.57 -5.28
CA VAL A 185 -4.79 18.70 -4.21
C VAL A 185 -5.36 17.29 -4.35
N ILE A 186 -6.69 17.12 -4.42
CA ILE A 186 -7.30 15.78 -4.47
C ILE A 186 -6.92 15.01 -5.74
N SER A 187 -6.77 15.71 -6.88
CA SER A 187 -6.39 15.08 -8.14
C SER A 187 -4.93 14.66 -8.18
N ARG A 188 -4.07 15.32 -7.41
CA ARG A 188 -2.63 15.07 -7.38
C ARG A 188 -2.22 14.12 -6.27
N THR A 189 -3.05 13.99 -5.22
CA THR A 189 -2.71 13.21 -4.02
C THR A 189 -3.67 12.04 -3.78
N ILE A 190 -4.94 12.31 -3.44
CA ILE A 190 -5.92 11.28 -3.07
C ILE A 190 -6.26 10.39 -4.28
N PHE A 191 -6.59 11.02 -5.41
CA PHE A 191 -7.02 10.35 -6.64
C PHE A 191 -6.02 10.52 -7.78
N ALA A 192 -4.74 10.51 -7.43
CA ALA A 192 -3.66 10.58 -8.41
C ALA A 192 -3.77 9.44 -9.43
N ASP A 193 -3.69 9.79 -10.72
CA ASP A 193 -3.59 8.78 -11.77
C ASP A 193 -2.12 8.44 -12.08
N GLY A 194 -1.89 7.29 -12.73
CA GLY A 194 -0.55 6.86 -13.09
C GLY A 194 0.17 7.77 -14.11
N THR A 195 -0.53 8.75 -14.72
CA THR A 195 0.06 9.69 -15.71
C THR A 195 0.57 10.97 -15.05
N GLY A 196 -0.06 11.42 -13.98
CA GLY A 196 0.31 12.60 -13.19
C GLY A 196 0.32 13.92 -13.98
N LYS A 197 -0.49 14.03 -15.05
CA LYS A 197 -0.48 15.22 -15.92
C LYS A 197 -1.71 16.11 -15.77
N ASN A 198 -2.87 15.53 -15.52
CA ASN A 198 -4.15 16.20 -15.57
C ASN A 198 -4.94 16.04 -14.29
N ALA A 199 -5.66 17.09 -13.91
CA ALA A 199 -6.76 17.06 -12.93
C ALA A 199 -8.07 16.78 -13.68
N PRO A 200 -8.69 15.59 -13.49
CA PRO A 200 -9.94 15.25 -14.16
C PRO A 200 -11.10 16.15 -13.72
N TRP A 201 -11.94 16.55 -14.66
CA TRP A 201 -13.17 17.32 -14.44
C TRP A 201 -14.08 16.73 -13.37
N MET A 202 -14.18 15.41 -13.33
CA MET A 202 -15.06 14.73 -12.39
C MET A 202 -14.75 15.05 -10.92
N TRP A 203 -13.48 15.29 -10.56
CA TRP A 203 -13.13 15.67 -9.19
C TRP A 203 -13.53 17.10 -8.87
N LEU A 204 -13.51 18.00 -9.86
CA LEU A 204 -14.05 19.35 -9.68
C LEU A 204 -15.57 19.31 -9.46
N LYS A 205 -16.30 18.42 -10.15
CA LYS A 205 -17.73 18.20 -9.89
C LYS A 205 -18.04 17.82 -8.45
N ALA A 206 -17.18 17.02 -7.80
CA ALA A 206 -17.36 16.67 -6.40
C ALA A 206 -17.34 17.88 -5.46
N LEU A 207 -16.72 18.97 -5.90
CA LEU A 207 -16.57 20.22 -5.17
C LEU A 207 -17.60 21.30 -5.57
N THR A 208 -18.62 20.95 -6.33
CA THR A 208 -19.71 21.90 -6.71
C THR A 208 -20.40 22.46 -5.48
N VAL A 209 -20.66 21.62 -4.49
CA VAL A 209 -21.20 22.00 -3.18
C VAL A 209 -20.18 21.57 -2.11
N PHE A 210 -19.71 22.50 -1.31
CA PHE A 210 -18.70 22.21 -0.29
C PHE A 210 -19.23 21.31 0.84
N ASP A 211 -20.49 21.48 1.21
CA ASP A 211 -21.12 20.73 2.31
C ASP A 211 -21.74 19.38 1.89
N ASN A 212 -21.17 18.71 0.91
CA ASN A 212 -21.69 17.42 0.43
C ASN A 212 -21.46 16.25 1.40
N LYS A 213 -20.61 16.39 2.40
CA LYS A 213 -20.28 15.35 3.40
C LYS A 213 -19.99 13.98 2.77
N PHE A 214 -19.08 13.96 1.84
CA PHE A 214 -18.61 12.69 1.26
C PHE A 214 -17.71 11.93 2.23
N SER A 215 -17.79 10.60 2.19
CA SER A 215 -16.82 9.68 2.82
C SER A 215 -15.53 9.68 1.99
N TRP A 216 -14.75 10.76 2.07
CA TRP A 216 -13.53 10.94 1.29
C TRP A 216 -12.49 9.84 1.59
N GLY A 217 -12.38 9.42 2.86
CA GLY A 217 -11.46 8.39 3.29
C GLY A 217 -11.80 7.02 2.72
N SER A 218 -13.08 6.62 2.75
CA SER A 218 -13.53 5.38 2.12
C SER A 218 -13.31 5.40 0.61
N ALA A 219 -13.57 6.55 -0.04
CA ALA A 219 -13.32 6.71 -1.46
C ALA A 219 -11.82 6.67 -1.81
N ALA A 220 -10.97 7.29 -0.98
CA ALA A 220 -9.52 7.25 -1.12
C ALA A 220 -8.98 5.82 -1.05
N LEU A 221 -9.50 5.02 -0.11
CA LEU A 221 -9.11 3.62 0.06
C LEU A 221 -9.60 2.76 -1.12
N ALA A 222 -10.85 2.94 -1.57
CA ALA A 222 -11.36 2.25 -2.76
C ALA A 222 -10.52 2.54 -4.00
N TYR A 223 -10.17 3.81 -4.19
CA TYR A 223 -9.34 4.22 -5.33
C TYR A 223 -7.93 3.65 -5.22
N LEU A 224 -7.32 3.66 -4.02
CA LEU A 224 -6.01 3.07 -3.77
C LEU A 224 -6.02 1.56 -4.11
N TYR A 225 -6.97 0.80 -3.58
CA TYR A 225 -7.09 -0.64 -3.86
C TYR A 225 -7.20 -0.91 -5.37
N ARG A 226 -8.06 -0.17 -6.09
CA ARG A 226 -8.17 -0.28 -7.54
C ARG A 226 -6.87 0.03 -8.26
N GLN A 227 -6.10 1.01 -7.79
CA GLN A 227 -4.80 1.32 -8.39
C GLN A 227 -3.76 0.24 -8.11
N LEU A 228 -3.81 -0.41 -6.95
CA LEU A 228 -2.97 -1.56 -6.62
C LEU A 228 -3.34 -2.79 -7.46
N ASP A 229 -4.64 -3.06 -7.68
CA ASP A 229 -5.13 -4.14 -8.55
C ASP A 229 -4.65 -3.99 -10.00
N ASP A 230 -4.60 -2.75 -10.47
CA ASP A 230 -4.07 -2.46 -11.80
C ASP A 230 -2.54 -2.54 -11.84
N ALA A 231 -1.86 -2.07 -10.80
CA ALA A 231 -0.41 -1.95 -10.76
C ALA A 231 0.28 -3.31 -10.60
N CYS A 232 -0.28 -4.22 -9.81
CA CYS A 232 0.29 -5.56 -9.59
C CYS A 232 0.34 -6.44 -10.86
N ARG A 233 -0.28 -5.99 -11.96
CA ARG A 233 -0.28 -6.66 -13.28
C ARG A 233 0.60 -5.96 -14.32
N ARG A 234 1.24 -4.82 -13.98
CA ARG A 234 2.03 -4.03 -14.93
C ARG A 234 3.46 -4.51 -15.01
N THR A 235 3.82 -5.17 -16.10
CA THR A 235 5.17 -5.70 -16.35
C THR A 235 6.03 -4.82 -17.26
N THR A 236 5.45 -3.76 -17.84
CA THR A 236 6.18 -2.86 -18.75
C THR A 236 7.04 -1.85 -17.98
N LYS A 237 8.17 -1.45 -18.56
CA LYS A 237 9.10 -0.44 -17.99
C LYS A 237 8.46 0.92 -17.69
N ASP A 238 7.36 1.25 -18.36
CA ASP A 238 6.64 2.51 -18.18
C ASP A 238 5.41 2.38 -17.28
N GLY A 239 5.26 1.22 -16.62
CA GLY A 239 4.17 0.98 -15.68
C GLY A 239 4.18 2.02 -14.56
N GLY A 240 3.09 2.75 -14.40
CA GLY A 240 2.92 3.72 -13.31
C GLY A 240 1.87 3.24 -12.31
N VAL A 241 1.91 3.74 -11.09
CA VAL A 241 0.89 3.52 -10.07
C VAL A 241 0.27 4.86 -9.65
N GLY A 242 -1.02 4.84 -9.41
CA GLY A 242 -1.80 5.97 -8.88
C GLY A 242 -2.36 5.65 -7.49
N GLY A 243 -3.26 6.53 -7.01
CA GLY A 243 -3.84 6.45 -5.67
C GLY A 243 -3.07 7.28 -4.65
N CYS A 244 -3.50 7.24 -3.41
CA CYS A 244 -2.87 7.98 -2.32
C CYS A 244 -1.57 7.29 -1.86
N MET A 245 -0.47 7.54 -2.57
CA MET A 245 0.82 6.93 -2.24
C MET A 245 1.39 7.45 -0.92
N LEU A 246 1.01 8.65 -0.48
CA LEU A 246 1.35 9.14 0.86
C LEU A 246 0.78 8.20 1.93
N LEU A 247 -0.51 7.86 1.83
CA LEU A 247 -1.16 6.92 2.76
C LEU A 247 -0.45 5.56 2.76
N LEU A 248 -0.17 4.99 1.58
CA LEU A 248 0.50 3.69 1.47
C LEU A 248 1.92 3.72 2.05
N SER A 249 2.69 4.78 1.78
CA SER A 249 4.06 4.89 2.25
C SER A 249 4.13 5.07 3.76
N VAL A 250 3.33 5.96 4.33
CA VAL A 250 3.28 6.16 5.80
C VAL A 250 2.78 4.89 6.49
N TRP A 251 1.76 4.21 5.95
CA TRP A 251 1.31 2.92 6.45
C TRP A 251 2.44 1.88 6.47
N SER A 252 3.22 1.82 5.40
CA SER A 252 4.37 0.92 5.28
C SER A 252 5.46 1.26 6.31
N TRP A 253 5.82 2.51 6.45
CA TRP A 253 6.86 2.97 7.39
C TRP A 253 6.48 2.75 8.85
N GLU A 254 5.21 2.88 9.19
CA GLU A 254 4.73 2.59 10.54
C GLU A 254 4.80 1.10 10.89
N ARG A 255 4.59 0.22 9.91
CA ARG A 255 4.40 -1.21 10.17
C ARG A 255 5.57 -2.09 9.77
N LEU A 256 6.34 -1.71 8.75
CA LEU A 256 7.38 -2.53 8.14
C LEU A 256 8.76 -1.85 8.23
N PRO A 257 9.84 -2.60 8.46
CA PRO A 257 11.19 -2.03 8.49
C PRO A 257 11.73 -1.73 7.08
N VAL A 258 11.24 -2.42 6.05
CA VAL A 258 11.79 -2.40 4.69
C VAL A 258 11.55 -1.05 4.02
N GLY A 259 12.61 -0.39 3.59
CA GLY A 259 12.54 0.93 2.95
C GLY A 259 12.03 2.05 3.84
N ARG A 260 11.99 1.84 5.18
CA ARG A 260 11.62 2.86 6.16
C ARG A 260 12.71 3.94 6.21
N PRO A 261 12.37 5.24 6.12
CA PRO A 261 13.34 6.32 6.31
C PRO A 261 13.97 6.30 7.70
N LYS A 262 15.23 6.75 7.80
CA LYS A 262 15.97 6.76 9.07
C LYS A 262 15.48 7.81 10.06
N SER A 263 14.96 8.94 9.58
CA SER A 263 14.49 10.01 10.44
C SER A 263 12.99 10.00 10.56
N SER A 264 12.50 9.66 11.74
CA SER A 264 11.15 9.92 12.20
C SER A 264 11.25 10.73 13.48
N GLN A 265 11.49 12.04 13.37
CA GLN A 265 11.59 12.89 14.55
C GLN A 265 10.25 13.54 14.83
N TRP A 266 9.66 13.22 15.98
CA TRP A 266 8.46 13.86 16.51
C TRP A 266 8.65 15.38 16.83
N ASN A 267 9.91 15.88 16.79
CA ASN A 267 10.25 17.29 17.06
C ASN A 267 9.62 18.29 16.08
N THR A 268 9.02 17.81 15.02
CA THR A 268 8.30 18.65 14.05
C THR A 268 6.92 19.11 14.53
N TRP A 269 6.49 18.60 15.68
CA TRP A 269 5.22 18.97 16.30
C TRP A 269 5.26 20.24 17.11
N ASP A 270 6.45 20.65 17.54
CA ASP A 270 6.68 21.91 18.20
C ASP A 270 6.58 23.09 17.20
N ASP A 271 5.43 23.21 16.58
CA ASP A 271 5.07 24.41 15.81
C ASP A 271 4.59 25.47 16.81
N HIS A 272 5.54 26.00 17.59
CA HIS A 272 5.26 27.07 18.56
C HIS A 272 4.58 28.30 17.93
N ASP A 273 4.74 28.44 16.61
CA ASP A 273 4.16 29.55 15.84
C ASP A 273 2.69 29.31 15.45
N ASN A 274 2.17 28.08 15.59
CA ASN A 274 0.78 27.77 15.24
C ASN A 274 0.12 26.75 16.19
N PRO A 275 -0.33 27.17 17.38
CA PRO A 275 -0.94 26.29 18.40
C PRO A 275 -2.29 25.70 17.96
N VAL A 276 -2.90 26.19 16.88
CA VAL A 276 -4.18 25.67 16.32
C VAL A 276 -3.95 24.45 15.44
N ARG A 277 -2.71 24.10 15.18
CA ARG A 277 -2.36 23.01 14.28
C ARG A 277 -2.50 21.65 14.97
N GLN A 278 -3.57 20.96 14.64
CA GLN A 278 -3.85 19.61 15.13
C GLN A 278 -3.31 18.58 14.12
N PRO A 279 -2.15 17.95 14.41
CA PRO A 279 -1.48 17.07 13.48
C PRO A 279 -2.18 15.74 13.31
N THR A 280 -2.15 15.18 12.09
CA THR A 280 -2.44 13.77 11.85
C THR A 280 -1.20 12.92 12.08
N TRP A 281 -1.34 11.58 12.10
CA TRP A 281 -0.20 10.68 12.29
C TRP A 281 0.90 10.82 11.22
N ALA A 282 0.55 11.24 10.01
CA ALA A 282 1.50 11.43 8.92
C ALA A 282 2.50 12.56 9.14
N TYR A 283 2.21 13.51 10.04
CA TYR A 283 3.14 14.60 10.33
C TYR A 283 4.48 14.12 10.89
N LYS A 284 4.53 12.94 11.51
CA LYS A 284 5.77 12.27 11.93
C LYS A 284 6.79 12.12 10.78
N TRP A 285 6.30 12.12 9.55
CA TRP A 285 7.08 11.82 8.35
C TRP A 285 7.17 13.01 7.38
N ASP A 286 6.60 14.17 7.70
CA ASP A 286 6.48 15.29 6.77
C ASP A 286 7.82 15.91 6.35
N LEU A 287 8.86 15.78 7.18
CA LEU A 287 10.21 16.28 6.89
C LEU A 287 11.15 15.22 6.28
N VAL A 288 10.67 14.05 5.98
CA VAL A 288 11.49 13.03 5.33
C VAL A 288 11.87 13.48 3.92
N SER A 289 13.16 13.79 3.74
CA SER A 289 13.75 14.26 2.49
C SER A 289 14.66 13.24 1.82
N GLU A 290 14.80 12.04 2.40
CA GLU A 290 15.64 10.99 1.84
C GLU A 290 15.21 10.63 0.43
N VAL A 291 16.15 10.63 -0.51
CA VAL A 291 15.92 10.21 -1.91
C VAL A 291 16.64 8.90 -2.13
N ALA A 292 15.90 7.89 -2.58
CA ALA A 292 16.48 6.61 -2.94
C ALA A 292 17.35 6.76 -4.20
N SER A 293 18.65 6.55 -4.07
CA SER A 293 19.57 6.34 -5.19
C SER A 293 19.57 4.87 -5.60
N GLU A 294 20.00 4.56 -6.81
CA GLU A 294 20.13 3.17 -7.31
C GLU A 294 18.84 2.32 -7.15
N VAL A 295 17.72 2.89 -7.59
CA VAL A 295 16.37 2.34 -7.36
C VAL A 295 16.24 0.87 -7.77
N ASN A 296 16.91 0.43 -8.85
CA ASN A 296 16.86 -0.97 -9.30
C ASN A 296 17.57 -1.92 -8.33
N LEU A 297 18.71 -1.50 -7.76
CA LEU A 297 19.43 -2.28 -6.75
C LEU A 297 18.62 -2.38 -5.46
N LEU A 298 18.11 -1.25 -4.98
CA LEU A 298 17.24 -1.21 -3.81
C LEU A 298 15.98 -2.06 -3.99
N TYR A 299 15.42 -2.12 -5.19
CA TYR A 299 14.25 -2.94 -5.47
C TYR A 299 14.54 -4.43 -5.29
N LYS A 300 15.69 -4.92 -5.80
CA LYS A 300 16.13 -6.30 -5.58
C LYS A 300 16.38 -6.57 -4.08
N GLN A 301 17.08 -5.65 -3.41
CA GLN A 301 17.35 -5.74 -1.98
C GLN A 301 16.06 -5.83 -1.15
N TYR A 302 15.13 -4.90 -1.36
CA TYR A 302 13.87 -4.86 -0.60
C TYR A 302 12.95 -6.05 -0.90
N THR A 303 13.03 -6.61 -2.12
CA THR A 303 12.31 -7.85 -2.43
C THR A 303 12.81 -8.99 -1.56
N ASN A 304 14.12 -9.15 -1.40
CA ASN A 304 14.72 -10.17 -0.55
C ASN A 304 14.45 -9.91 0.95
N GLU A 305 14.50 -8.65 1.39
CA GLU A 305 14.16 -8.28 2.77
C GLU A 305 12.70 -8.61 3.11
N MET A 306 11.77 -8.34 2.19
CA MET A 306 10.35 -8.69 2.37
C MET A 306 10.13 -10.21 2.38
N ASP A 307 10.86 -10.97 1.58
CA ASP A 307 10.77 -12.44 1.54
C ASP A 307 11.37 -13.08 2.80
N SER A 308 12.25 -12.36 3.53
CA SER A 308 12.87 -12.81 4.79
C SER A 308 12.20 -12.22 6.04
N LEU A 309 11.17 -11.40 5.90
CA LEU A 309 10.54 -10.70 7.02
C LEU A 309 9.97 -11.67 8.07
N THR A 310 10.21 -11.35 9.35
CA THR A 310 9.65 -12.11 10.48
C THR A 310 8.53 -11.36 11.20
N PRO A 311 7.62 -12.06 11.91
CA PRO A 311 6.52 -11.41 12.62
C PRO A 311 6.97 -10.40 13.70
N GLU A 312 8.15 -10.60 14.29
CA GLU A 312 8.74 -9.75 15.34
C GLU A 312 9.22 -8.41 14.78
N GLN A 313 9.50 -8.36 13.48
CA GLN A 313 9.93 -7.14 12.78
C GLN A 313 8.78 -6.22 12.39
N VAL A 314 7.54 -6.72 12.49
CA VAL A 314 6.33 -6.00 12.11
C VAL A 314 5.75 -5.27 13.32
N GLU A 315 5.53 -3.97 13.18
CA GLU A 315 4.75 -3.21 14.14
C GLU A 315 3.26 -3.39 13.84
N TRP A 316 2.58 -4.13 14.72
CA TRP A 316 1.18 -4.50 14.50
C TRP A 316 0.19 -3.38 14.86
N GLU A 317 0.49 -2.64 15.90
CA GLU A 317 -0.41 -1.63 16.50
C GLU A 317 0.31 -0.28 16.67
N PRO A 318 0.80 0.34 15.56
CA PRO A 318 1.67 1.54 15.63
C PRO A 318 0.98 2.75 16.25
N TYR A 319 -0.35 2.78 16.29
CA TYR A 319 -1.14 3.90 16.82
C TYR A 319 -1.45 3.78 18.30
N GLY A 320 -1.00 2.72 18.97
CA GLY A 320 -1.28 2.40 20.36
C GLY A 320 -2.16 1.16 20.54
N VAL A 321 -2.18 0.62 21.75
CA VAL A 321 -2.85 -0.63 22.09
C VAL A 321 -4.28 -0.38 22.57
N GLY A 322 -5.24 -1.04 21.92
CA GLY A 322 -6.64 -1.02 22.34
C GLY A 322 -7.34 0.32 22.11
N THR A 323 -7.85 0.96 23.16
CA THR A 323 -8.56 2.24 23.10
C THR A 323 -7.71 3.44 23.54
N ASN A 324 -6.47 3.20 23.96
CA ASN A 324 -5.57 4.22 24.51
C ASN A 324 -4.72 4.86 23.43
N PHE A 325 -5.37 5.48 22.46
CA PHE A 325 -4.70 6.14 21.33
C PHE A 325 -4.01 7.46 21.72
N GLY A 326 -4.05 7.90 22.95
CA GLY A 326 -3.48 9.15 23.44
C GLY A 326 -2.33 9.00 24.42
N ASP A 327 -2.31 7.93 25.21
CA ASP A 327 -1.40 7.84 26.37
C ASP A 327 0.06 7.56 26.01
N ALA A 328 0.32 7.15 24.76
CA ALA A 328 1.69 6.89 24.29
C ALA A 328 2.31 8.07 23.51
N HIS A 329 1.58 9.18 23.33
CA HIS A 329 2.00 10.26 22.44
C HIS A 329 2.27 11.55 23.18
N THR A 330 3.37 12.18 22.81
CA THR A 330 3.81 13.48 23.34
C THR A 330 3.18 14.67 22.61
N PHE A 331 2.17 14.44 21.77
CA PHE A 331 1.52 15.50 20.98
C PHE A 331 -0.01 15.33 20.94
N ASP A 332 -0.70 16.42 20.71
CA ASP A 332 -2.15 16.45 20.56
C ASP A 332 -2.57 16.01 19.15
N LEU A 333 -2.96 14.75 19.03
CA LEU A 333 -3.49 14.21 17.78
C LEU A 333 -4.79 14.92 17.40
N ASN A 334 -4.95 15.20 16.11
CA ASN A 334 -6.20 15.76 15.58
C ASN A 334 -7.38 14.86 15.96
N PRO A 335 -8.41 15.39 16.66
CA PRO A 335 -9.57 14.60 17.10
C PRO A 335 -10.29 13.86 15.98
N LEU A 336 -10.27 14.40 14.75
CA LEU A 336 -10.88 13.76 13.57
C LEU A 336 -10.24 12.42 13.24
N CYS A 337 -8.96 12.17 13.61
CA CYS A 337 -8.30 10.89 13.43
C CYS A 337 -9.01 9.74 14.16
N VAL A 338 -9.68 10.01 15.27
CA VAL A 338 -10.32 9.00 16.13
C VAL A 338 -11.85 9.16 16.24
N GLN A 339 -12.41 10.22 15.68
CA GLN A 339 -13.83 10.55 15.78
C GLN A 339 -14.72 9.40 15.28
N GLU A 340 -14.39 8.83 14.14
CA GLU A 340 -15.15 7.78 13.47
C GLU A 340 -14.60 6.37 13.75
N ARG A 341 -13.87 6.20 14.86
CA ARG A 341 -13.22 4.92 15.24
C ARG A 341 -14.16 3.72 15.28
N HIS A 342 -15.45 3.93 15.48
CA HIS A 342 -16.47 2.87 15.50
C HIS A 342 -16.60 2.17 14.14
N LEU A 343 -16.22 2.83 13.03
CA LEU A 343 -16.27 2.32 11.66
C LEU A 343 -15.00 1.56 11.24
N TRP A 344 -13.90 1.59 11.99
CA TRP A 344 -12.63 1.00 11.57
C TRP A 344 -12.68 -0.49 11.25
N LEU A 345 -13.57 -1.23 11.91
CA LEU A 345 -13.78 -2.66 11.67
C LEU A 345 -15.00 -2.95 10.78
N MET A 346 -15.55 -1.93 10.14
CA MET A 346 -16.69 -2.08 9.25
C MET A 346 -16.31 -2.90 8.02
N ARG A 347 -17.02 -4.01 7.80
CA ARG A 347 -16.93 -4.78 6.56
C ARG A 347 -17.94 -4.24 5.57
N CYS A 348 -17.45 -3.60 4.51
CA CYS A 348 -18.30 -2.88 3.57
C CYS A 348 -17.70 -2.78 2.18
N PRO A 349 -18.51 -2.54 1.14
CA PRO A 349 -18.02 -2.04 -0.13
C PRO A 349 -17.59 -0.58 0.00
N LEU A 350 -16.35 -0.27 -0.32
CA LEU A 350 -15.83 1.07 -0.48
C LEU A 350 -16.14 1.56 -1.88
N ILE A 351 -16.63 2.80 -2.04
CA ILE A 351 -17.13 3.28 -3.32
C ILE A 351 -16.43 4.57 -3.73
N CYS A 352 -15.81 4.54 -4.92
CA CYS A 352 -15.25 5.71 -5.58
C CYS A 352 -15.61 5.69 -7.07
N ASN A 353 -16.75 6.24 -7.43
CA ASN A 353 -17.32 6.22 -8.78
C ASN A 353 -17.41 4.79 -9.37
N TRP A 354 -16.55 4.46 -10.34
CA TRP A 354 -16.50 3.11 -10.96
C TRP A 354 -15.81 2.07 -10.08
N ALA A 355 -14.98 2.49 -9.15
CA ALA A 355 -14.28 1.58 -8.24
C ALA A 355 -15.19 1.23 -7.07
N VAL A 356 -15.47 -0.05 -6.92
CA VAL A 356 -16.09 -0.64 -5.74
C VAL A 356 -15.17 -1.75 -5.28
N GLU A 357 -14.63 -1.61 -4.07
CA GLU A 357 -13.68 -2.55 -3.50
C GLU A 357 -14.08 -2.89 -2.06
N PHE A 358 -13.96 -4.14 -1.64
CA PHE A 358 -14.36 -4.53 -0.31
C PHE A 358 -13.29 -4.25 0.74
N HIS A 359 -13.68 -3.60 1.83
CA HIS A 359 -12.89 -3.52 3.06
C HIS A 359 -13.15 -4.78 3.90
N LEU A 360 -12.11 -5.58 4.10
CA LEU A 360 -12.17 -6.91 4.72
C LEU A 360 -11.33 -6.98 6.01
N PRO A 361 -11.64 -6.21 7.07
CA PRO A 361 -10.82 -6.13 8.27
C PRO A 361 -10.67 -7.46 9.02
N HIS A 362 -11.64 -8.37 8.88
CA HIS A 362 -11.58 -9.71 9.47
C HIS A 362 -10.40 -10.55 8.97
N ARG A 363 -9.81 -10.23 7.82
CA ARG A 363 -8.60 -10.87 7.30
C ARG A 363 -7.32 -10.39 7.99
N VAL A 364 -7.37 -9.23 8.62
CA VAL A 364 -6.21 -8.54 9.21
C VAL A 364 -6.43 -8.13 10.67
N MET A 365 -7.20 -8.92 11.43
CA MET A 365 -7.56 -8.61 12.82
C MET A 365 -6.35 -8.38 13.74
N ARG A 366 -5.19 -8.98 13.43
CA ARG A 366 -3.95 -8.76 14.18
C ARG A 366 -3.48 -7.29 14.10
N GLN A 367 -3.77 -6.57 13.02
CA GLN A 367 -3.45 -5.14 12.90
C GLN A 367 -4.23 -4.26 13.89
N PHE A 368 -5.28 -4.81 14.48
CA PHE A 368 -6.13 -4.16 15.50
C PHE A 368 -5.91 -4.74 16.91
N GLY A 369 -4.89 -5.59 17.12
CA GLY A 369 -4.62 -6.23 18.39
C GLY A 369 -5.54 -7.42 18.73
N TYR A 370 -6.36 -7.87 17.76
CA TYR A 370 -7.33 -8.93 18.00
C TYR A 370 -6.85 -10.31 17.52
N PHE A 371 -7.53 -11.34 18.02
CA PHE A 371 -7.37 -12.71 17.56
C PHE A 371 -7.63 -12.82 16.06
N GLN A 372 -6.72 -13.50 15.36
CA GLN A 372 -6.82 -13.74 13.93
C GLN A 372 -7.29 -15.17 13.67
N PRO A 373 -8.55 -15.38 13.29
CA PRO A 373 -9.01 -16.67 12.78
C PRO A 373 -8.50 -16.91 11.35
N HIS A 374 -8.58 -18.15 10.89
CA HIS A 374 -8.49 -18.42 9.46
C HIS A 374 -9.63 -17.68 8.76
N PRO A 375 -9.35 -16.83 7.77
CA PRO A 375 -10.42 -16.14 7.07
C PRO A 375 -11.25 -17.14 6.26
N PRO A 376 -12.56 -16.90 6.07
CA PRO A 376 -13.35 -17.67 5.12
C PRO A 376 -12.80 -17.45 3.72
N GLU A 377 -13.25 -18.29 2.78
CA GLU A 377 -12.92 -18.10 1.37
C GLU A 377 -13.24 -16.66 0.91
N TRP A 378 -12.50 -16.18 -0.08
CA TRP A 378 -12.55 -14.80 -0.60
C TRP A 378 -13.77 -14.55 -1.53
N VAL A 379 -14.93 -15.12 -1.21
CA VAL A 379 -16.17 -14.97 -1.98
C VAL A 379 -16.76 -13.56 -2.00
N ASP A 380 -16.22 -12.66 -1.21
CA ASP A 380 -16.75 -11.30 -1.08
C ASP A 380 -16.34 -10.34 -2.19
N THR A 381 -15.35 -10.72 -2.98
CA THR A 381 -14.80 -9.87 -4.04
C THR A 381 -15.24 -10.38 -5.40
N ASP A 382 -16.02 -9.57 -6.10
CA ASP A 382 -16.52 -9.91 -7.44
C ASP A 382 -15.47 -9.56 -8.50
N THR A 383 -15.04 -10.58 -9.26
CA THR A 383 -14.14 -10.41 -10.41
C THR A 383 -14.63 -9.39 -11.42
N GLN A 384 -15.93 -9.22 -11.57
CA GLN A 384 -16.51 -8.24 -12.48
C GLN A 384 -16.29 -6.82 -11.98
N LEU A 385 -16.36 -6.59 -10.67
CA LEU A 385 -16.08 -5.28 -10.06
C LEU A 385 -14.64 -4.83 -10.31
N HIS A 386 -13.66 -5.71 -10.16
CA HIS A 386 -12.25 -5.40 -10.40
C HIS A 386 -11.95 -5.02 -11.85
N ARG A 387 -12.76 -5.49 -12.80
CA ARG A 387 -12.60 -5.19 -14.23
C ARG A 387 -13.36 -3.94 -14.68
N LEU A 388 -14.15 -3.31 -13.81
CA LEU A 388 -14.80 -2.05 -14.14
C LEU A 388 -13.77 -0.94 -14.28
N ASP A 389 -13.67 -0.40 -15.48
CA ASP A 389 -12.82 0.75 -15.79
C ASP A 389 -13.66 1.80 -16.52
N ARG A 390 -13.59 3.04 -16.09
CA ARG A 390 -14.23 4.19 -16.73
C ARG A 390 -13.97 4.23 -18.24
N ARG A 391 -12.78 3.85 -18.68
CA ARG A 391 -12.39 3.88 -20.09
C ARG A 391 -13.11 2.83 -20.91
N ARG A 392 -13.36 1.67 -20.33
CA ARG A 392 -14.06 0.54 -20.98
C ARG A 392 -15.58 0.66 -20.87
N GLN A 393 -16.08 1.24 -19.78
CA GLN A 393 -17.52 1.35 -19.49
C GLN A 393 -18.08 2.74 -19.80
N ARG A 394 -17.75 3.29 -20.97
CA ARG A 394 -18.17 4.66 -21.38
C ARG A 394 -19.68 4.87 -21.45
N LYS A 395 -20.46 3.81 -21.55
CA LYS A 395 -21.93 3.86 -21.57
C LYS A 395 -22.52 4.15 -20.19
N ILE A 396 -21.80 3.85 -19.11
CA ILE A 396 -22.24 4.12 -17.75
C ILE A 396 -21.85 5.55 -17.41
N LYS A 397 -22.83 6.45 -17.33
CA LYS A 397 -22.65 7.83 -16.97
C LYS A 397 -23.00 8.10 -15.50
N ASP A 398 -23.97 7.37 -14.97
CA ASP A 398 -24.49 7.48 -13.61
C ASP A 398 -24.07 6.25 -12.77
N TRP A 399 -23.00 6.45 -12.00
CA TRP A 399 -22.43 5.40 -11.14
C TRP A 399 -23.27 5.15 -9.89
N HIS A 400 -24.01 6.14 -9.39
CA HIS A 400 -24.94 5.94 -8.28
C HIS A 400 -26.02 4.90 -8.65
N LYS A 401 -26.66 5.09 -9.79
CA LYS A 401 -27.68 4.16 -10.29
C LYS A 401 -27.08 2.78 -10.57
N HIS A 402 -25.87 2.74 -11.14
CA HIS A 402 -25.19 1.49 -11.48
C HIS A 402 -24.81 0.68 -10.24
N HIS A 403 -24.33 1.34 -9.19
CA HIS A 403 -23.87 0.72 -7.93
C HIS A 403 -24.91 0.80 -6.81
N LYS A 404 -26.18 1.00 -7.08
CA LYS A 404 -27.23 1.21 -6.08
C LYS A 404 -27.22 0.15 -4.96
N SER A 405 -27.01 -1.12 -5.29
CA SER A 405 -26.95 -2.21 -4.30
C SER A 405 -25.77 -2.06 -3.35
N TYR A 406 -24.61 -1.66 -3.85
CA TYR A 406 -23.42 -1.42 -3.02
C TYR A 406 -23.56 -0.17 -2.15
N VAL A 407 -24.23 0.88 -2.66
CA VAL A 407 -24.54 2.08 -1.86
C VAL A 407 -25.40 1.71 -0.66
N VAL A 408 -26.47 0.96 -0.88
CA VAL A 408 -27.33 0.48 0.21
C VAL A 408 -26.55 -0.41 1.19
N MET A 409 -25.69 -1.29 0.69
CA MET A 409 -24.85 -2.14 1.52
C MET A 409 -23.87 -1.33 2.36
N PHE A 410 -23.25 -0.27 1.81
CA PHE A 410 -22.39 0.64 2.57
C PHE A 410 -23.16 1.31 3.70
N GLU A 411 -24.32 1.91 3.42
CA GLU A 411 -25.17 2.59 4.41
C GLU A 411 -25.60 1.62 5.54
N GLN A 412 -26.02 0.40 5.18
CA GLN A 412 -26.34 -0.65 6.16
C GLN A 412 -25.12 -1.03 7.02
N SER A 413 -23.93 -1.12 6.39
CA SER A 413 -22.71 -1.45 7.11
C SER A 413 -22.33 -0.37 8.13
N VAL A 414 -22.53 0.90 7.82
CA VAL A 414 -22.35 2.03 8.77
C VAL A 414 -23.30 1.86 9.97
N GLN A 415 -24.57 1.57 9.73
CA GLN A 415 -25.56 1.38 10.80
C GLN A 415 -25.19 0.19 11.71
N VAL A 416 -24.78 -0.93 11.11
CA VAL A 416 -24.35 -2.13 11.84
C VAL A 416 -23.11 -1.84 12.67
N ALA A 417 -22.09 -1.20 12.10
CA ALA A 417 -20.84 -0.87 12.78
C ALA A 417 -21.07 0.05 13.99
N SER A 418 -22.00 0.99 13.88
CA SER A 418 -22.39 1.89 14.98
C SER A 418 -23.06 1.16 16.15
N SER A 419 -23.61 -0.05 15.92
CA SER A 419 -24.28 -0.86 16.94
C SER A 419 -23.37 -1.90 17.61
N ILE A 420 -22.23 -2.24 17.01
CA ILE A 420 -21.32 -3.28 17.48
C ILE A 420 -20.43 -2.74 18.63
N ARG A 421 -20.38 -3.47 19.74
CA ARG A 421 -19.45 -3.20 20.84
C ARG A 421 -18.11 -3.90 20.58
N ARG A 422 -16.99 -3.18 20.65
CA ARG A 422 -15.62 -3.74 20.48
C ARG A 422 -15.26 -4.83 21.48
N THR A 423 -15.92 -4.91 22.61
CA THR A 423 -15.75 -5.97 23.63
C THR A 423 -16.10 -7.37 23.12
N GLN A 424 -16.69 -7.51 21.95
CA GLN A 424 -17.00 -8.81 21.32
C GLN A 424 -15.79 -9.49 20.67
N TYR A 425 -14.71 -8.77 20.41
CA TYR A 425 -13.54 -9.33 19.75
C TYR A 425 -12.57 -9.94 20.77
N ARG A 426 -12.12 -11.17 20.48
CA ARG A 426 -11.11 -11.85 21.30
C ARG A 426 -9.75 -11.16 21.16
N GLN A 427 -9.02 -11.06 22.27
CA GLN A 427 -7.66 -10.53 22.27
C GLN A 427 -6.69 -11.45 21.49
N HIS A 428 -5.61 -10.88 21.04
CA HIS A 428 -4.55 -11.61 20.36
C HIS A 428 -4.04 -12.79 21.20
N CYS A 429 -3.79 -13.93 20.53
CA CYS A 429 -3.23 -15.14 21.13
C CYS A 429 -2.03 -15.61 20.32
N PRO A 430 -0.79 -15.55 20.84
CA PRO A 430 0.43 -15.91 20.10
C PRO A 430 0.40 -17.34 19.55
N LEU A 431 -0.08 -18.32 20.32
CA LEU A 431 -0.16 -19.71 19.88
C LEU A 431 -1.11 -19.89 18.69
N ALA A 432 -2.29 -19.29 18.77
CA ALA A 432 -3.25 -19.32 17.66
C ALA A 432 -2.71 -18.61 16.43
N PHE A 433 -1.96 -17.53 16.62
CA PHE A 433 -1.31 -16.80 15.55
C PHE A 433 -0.23 -17.63 14.85
N SER A 434 0.57 -18.39 15.59
CA SER A 434 1.57 -19.31 15.02
C SER A 434 0.92 -20.41 14.16
N ASN A 435 -0.25 -20.92 14.56
CA ASN A 435 -1.02 -21.87 13.76
C ASN A 435 -1.58 -21.23 12.49
N TYR A 436 -2.12 -20.03 12.59
CA TYR A 436 -2.57 -19.25 11.45
C TYR A 436 -1.41 -19.01 10.46
N LEU A 437 -0.25 -18.59 10.95
CA LEU A 437 0.91 -18.29 10.12
C LEU A 437 1.40 -19.51 9.31
N ARG A 438 1.47 -20.68 9.94
CA ARG A 438 1.81 -21.94 9.24
C ARG A 438 0.83 -22.25 8.12
N TRP A 439 -0.46 -22.14 8.40
CA TRP A 439 -1.50 -22.33 7.39
C TRP A 439 -1.36 -21.31 6.24
N PHE A 440 -1.19 -20.04 6.57
CA PHE A 440 -1.07 -18.97 5.59
C PHE A 440 0.14 -19.18 4.66
N GLN A 441 1.31 -19.44 5.22
CA GLN A 441 2.54 -19.68 4.45
C GLN A 441 2.44 -20.90 3.51
N ALA A 442 1.66 -21.91 3.90
CA ALA A 442 1.39 -23.07 3.05
C ALA A 442 0.32 -22.81 1.97
N SER A 443 -0.43 -21.70 2.08
CA SER A 443 -1.63 -21.45 1.27
C SER A 443 -1.48 -20.33 0.27
N THR A 444 -0.34 -19.63 0.23
CA THR A 444 -0.10 -18.50 -0.67
C THR A 444 1.37 -18.40 -1.06
N ARG A 445 1.66 -17.50 -2.00
CA ARG A 445 3.03 -17.17 -2.43
C ARG A 445 3.59 -16.11 -1.47
N VAL A 446 4.43 -16.53 -0.53
CA VAL A 446 5.09 -15.65 0.45
C VAL A 446 6.48 -15.22 0.02
N GLU A 447 7.10 -15.94 -0.90
CA GLU A 447 8.40 -15.64 -1.52
C GLU A 447 8.20 -15.39 -3.01
N ILE A 448 8.72 -14.28 -3.50
CA ILE A 448 8.51 -13.85 -4.89
C ILE A 448 9.71 -14.21 -5.76
N CYS A 449 10.91 -13.87 -5.28
CA CYS A 449 12.13 -14.20 -5.97
C CYS A 449 12.83 -15.34 -5.25
N PRO A 450 13.33 -16.32 -5.99
CA PRO A 450 14.37 -17.16 -5.42
C PRO A 450 15.50 -16.23 -4.96
N PRO A 451 16.13 -16.54 -3.84
CA PRO A 451 17.20 -15.72 -3.29
C PRO A 451 18.25 -15.41 -4.36
N ALA A 452 18.61 -14.14 -4.50
CA ALA A 452 19.53 -13.68 -5.54
C ALA A 452 20.88 -14.44 -5.56
N TYR A 453 21.25 -15.04 -4.41
CA TYR A 453 22.49 -15.83 -4.32
C TYR A 453 22.39 -17.19 -5.00
N GLU A 454 21.21 -17.76 -5.25
CA GLU A 454 21.10 -19.02 -6.02
C GLU A 454 21.50 -18.84 -7.47
N GLU A 455 21.31 -17.63 -8.02
CA GLU A 455 21.65 -17.32 -9.40
C GLU A 455 23.04 -16.66 -9.54
N ASP A 456 23.42 -15.78 -8.57
CA ASP A 456 24.62 -14.94 -8.69
C ASP A 456 25.86 -15.52 -8.00
N ILE A 457 25.70 -16.51 -7.11
CA ILE A 457 26.79 -17.01 -6.24
C ILE A 457 27.14 -18.47 -6.52
N LEU A 458 26.19 -19.25 -7.05
CA LEU A 458 26.34 -20.68 -7.25
C LEU A 458 26.34 -21.00 -8.74
N GLU A 459 27.50 -20.90 -9.38
CA GLU A 459 27.66 -21.36 -10.78
C GLU A 459 27.45 -22.88 -10.90
N GLU A 460 27.86 -23.63 -9.86
CA GLU A 460 27.57 -25.07 -9.73
C GLU A 460 27.29 -25.41 -8.26
N PRO A 461 26.18 -26.13 -7.92
CA PRO A 461 25.89 -26.56 -6.55
C PRO A 461 27.00 -27.49 -6.03
N THR A 462 27.64 -27.07 -4.96
CA THR A 462 28.65 -27.89 -4.27
C THR A 462 28.14 -28.32 -2.89
N GLU A 463 28.80 -29.30 -2.25
CA GLU A 463 28.47 -29.71 -0.89
C GLU A 463 28.59 -28.50 0.10
N TYR A 464 29.55 -27.61 -0.13
CA TYR A 464 29.75 -26.40 0.67
C TYR A 464 28.57 -25.39 0.52
N ASP A 465 28.00 -25.32 -0.64
CA ASP A 465 26.86 -24.45 -0.91
C ASP A 465 25.62 -24.93 -0.15
N ALA A 466 25.38 -26.22 -0.06
CA ALA A 466 24.29 -26.80 0.73
C ALA A 466 24.45 -26.53 2.23
N LEU A 467 25.69 -26.65 2.75
CA LEU A 467 25.99 -26.33 4.15
C LEU A 467 25.83 -24.82 4.45
N ALA A 468 26.30 -23.95 3.54
CA ALA A 468 26.17 -22.51 3.68
C ALA A 468 24.69 -22.08 3.69
N GLN A 469 23.89 -22.68 2.82
CA GLN A 469 22.43 -22.45 2.78
C GLN A 469 21.76 -22.90 4.08
N GLY A 470 22.14 -24.07 4.59
CA GLY A 470 21.61 -24.58 5.86
C GLY A 470 21.91 -23.64 7.05
N ARG A 471 23.14 -23.10 7.12
CA ARG A 471 23.55 -22.14 8.15
C ARG A 471 22.84 -20.80 8.00
N TYR A 472 22.70 -20.31 6.77
CA TYR A 472 21.94 -19.08 6.51
C TYR A 472 20.48 -19.23 6.94
N ASN A 473 19.81 -20.31 6.56
CA ASN A 473 18.43 -20.58 6.94
C ASN A 473 18.26 -20.69 8.47
N LYS A 474 19.29 -21.19 9.17
CA LYS A 474 19.31 -21.20 10.63
C LYS A 474 19.38 -19.79 11.21
N LEU A 475 20.28 -18.94 10.70
CA LEU A 475 20.40 -17.54 11.13
C LEU A 475 19.10 -16.74 10.93
N ILE A 476 18.45 -16.93 9.80
CA ILE A 476 17.13 -16.30 9.54
C ILE A 476 16.07 -16.77 10.56
N ARG A 477 16.04 -18.06 10.89
CA ARG A 477 15.11 -18.60 11.91
C ARG A 477 15.41 -18.06 13.31
N GLU A 478 16.66 -17.75 13.60
CA GLU A 478 17.11 -17.14 14.85
C GLU A 478 16.92 -15.62 14.89
N GLY A 479 16.34 -15.01 13.84
CA GLY A 479 15.95 -13.59 13.82
C GLY A 479 17.06 -12.59 13.50
N TYR A 480 18.17 -13.06 12.91
CA TYR A 480 19.23 -12.12 12.49
C TYR A 480 18.80 -11.34 11.24
N GLN A 481 18.72 -10.04 11.39
CA GLN A 481 18.46 -9.09 10.31
C GLN A 481 19.73 -8.79 9.54
N THR A 482 19.90 -9.38 8.38
CA THR A 482 20.97 -8.99 7.47
C THR A 482 20.47 -9.08 6.03
N SER A 483 21.04 -8.26 5.15
CA SER A 483 20.84 -8.49 3.73
C SER A 483 21.35 -9.91 3.40
N PHE A 484 20.59 -10.62 2.59
CA PHE A 484 20.78 -12.03 2.33
C PHE A 484 22.19 -12.36 1.79
N ALA A 485 22.62 -11.67 0.74
CA ALA A 485 23.88 -11.96 0.06
C ALA A 485 25.15 -11.81 0.93
N PRO A 486 25.35 -10.76 1.76
CA PRO A 486 26.53 -10.65 2.61
C PRO A 486 26.64 -11.78 3.64
N VAL A 487 25.51 -12.20 4.24
CA VAL A 487 25.53 -13.26 5.27
C VAL A 487 25.83 -14.61 4.64
N LEU A 488 25.24 -14.92 3.51
CA LEU A 488 25.50 -16.15 2.81
C LEU A 488 26.98 -16.24 2.37
N ASN A 489 27.52 -15.17 1.82
CA ASN A 489 28.91 -15.11 1.42
C ASN A 489 29.87 -15.31 2.61
N PHE A 490 29.54 -14.72 3.76
CA PHE A 490 30.30 -14.94 4.97
C PHE A 490 30.26 -16.42 5.41
N VAL A 491 29.08 -17.01 5.52
CA VAL A 491 28.88 -18.42 5.92
C VAL A 491 29.58 -19.35 4.95
N ARG A 492 29.46 -19.10 3.63
CA ARG A 492 30.14 -19.90 2.59
C ARG A 492 31.67 -19.86 2.73
N LYS A 493 32.24 -18.67 2.97
CA LYS A 493 33.69 -18.52 3.20
C LYS A 493 34.16 -19.29 4.43
N GLU A 494 33.40 -19.23 5.53
CA GLU A 494 33.73 -19.96 6.75
C GLU A 494 33.63 -21.47 6.58
N VAL A 495 32.61 -21.98 5.87
CA VAL A 495 32.46 -23.39 5.56
C VAL A 495 33.62 -23.88 4.70
N LYS A 496 33.98 -23.13 3.65
CA LYS A 496 35.11 -23.46 2.78
C LYS A 496 36.42 -23.48 3.56
N LYS A 497 36.68 -22.47 4.40
CA LYS A 497 37.87 -22.41 5.24
C LYS A 497 38.00 -23.63 6.17
N GLN A 498 36.89 -24.03 6.81
CA GLN A 498 36.86 -25.22 7.67
C GLN A 498 37.12 -26.54 6.90
N ALA A 499 36.68 -26.60 5.65
CA ALA A 499 36.94 -27.74 4.78
C ALA A 499 38.43 -27.81 4.37
N ASP A 500 38.99 -26.66 3.94
CA ASP A 500 40.40 -26.56 3.57
C ASP A 500 41.31 -26.88 4.77
N GLU A 501 40.99 -26.38 5.98
CA GLU A 501 41.69 -26.73 7.22
C GLU A 501 41.59 -28.21 7.58
N SER A 502 40.48 -28.88 7.25
CA SER A 502 40.29 -30.33 7.47
C SER A 502 41.08 -31.17 6.49
N GLU A 503 41.24 -30.75 5.24
CA GLU A 503 42.07 -31.39 4.23
C GLU A 503 43.57 -31.27 4.59
N ASP A 504 44.01 -30.10 5.04
CA ASP A 504 45.38 -29.87 5.49
C ASP A 504 45.76 -30.73 6.71
N ILE A 505 44.81 -31.01 7.62
CA ILE A 505 45.01 -31.91 8.76
C ILE A 505 45.15 -33.36 8.29
N LEU A 506 44.41 -33.79 7.27
CA LEU A 506 44.49 -35.12 6.70
C LEU A 506 45.78 -35.34 5.91
N ASP A 507 46.28 -34.36 5.19
CA ASP A 507 47.55 -34.45 4.42
C ASP A 507 48.79 -34.39 5.33
N ASN A 508 48.72 -33.81 6.52
CA ASN A 508 49.81 -33.69 7.47
C ASN A 508 49.91 -34.86 8.49
N THR A 509 49.06 -35.89 8.39
CA THR A 509 49.10 -37.04 9.29
C THR A 509 50.12 -38.06 8.76
N PRO A 510 51.19 -38.43 9.48
CA PRO A 510 52.17 -39.40 9.00
C PRO A 510 51.54 -40.78 8.87
N GLY A 511 51.26 -41.22 7.63
CA GLY A 511 50.74 -42.54 7.36
C GLY A 511 49.49 -42.63 6.46
N GLY A 512 48.96 -41.52 6.00
CA GLY A 512 47.76 -41.48 5.15
C GLY A 512 48.04 -41.93 3.71
N LYS A 513 47.68 -43.16 3.37
CA LYS A 513 47.62 -43.64 1.98
C LYS A 513 46.45 -42.94 1.28
N LYS A 514 46.71 -42.29 0.13
CA LYS A 514 45.69 -41.78 -0.79
C LYS A 514 44.71 -42.91 -1.17
N GLY A 515 43.61 -43.01 -0.47
CA GLY A 515 42.49 -43.85 -0.85
C GLY A 515 41.52 -43.01 -1.69
N ARG A 516 41.36 -43.32 -2.98
CA ARG A 516 40.24 -42.83 -3.79
C ARG A 516 38.95 -43.19 -3.07
N ILE A 517 38.20 -42.18 -2.65
CA ILE A 517 36.84 -42.39 -2.16
C ILE A 517 35.96 -42.68 -3.37
N CYS A 518 35.62 -43.99 -3.54
CA CYS A 518 34.56 -44.40 -4.43
C CYS A 518 33.22 -43.88 -3.87
N THR A 519 32.52 -43.13 -4.64
CA THR A 519 31.09 -42.84 -4.42
C THR A 519 30.29 -44.12 -4.52
N SER A 520 29.95 -44.74 -3.39
CA SER A 520 29.01 -45.85 -3.33
C SER A 520 27.69 -45.39 -2.77
N SER A 521 26.69 -45.44 -3.65
CA SER A 521 25.25 -45.59 -3.44
C SER A 521 24.79 -45.67 -1.97
N ILE A 522 24.03 -44.66 -1.54
CA ILE A 522 23.24 -44.74 -0.31
C ILE A 522 22.08 -45.70 -0.52
N HIS A 523 22.17 -46.83 0.17
CA HIS A 523 21.07 -47.78 0.31
C HIS A 523 19.90 -47.15 1.05
N LYS A 524 18.70 -47.29 0.50
CA LYS A 524 17.43 -47.06 1.18
C LYS A 524 17.31 -47.98 2.40
N GLY A 525 17.47 -47.42 3.58
CA GLY A 525 17.15 -48.10 4.83
C GLY A 525 15.67 -47.81 5.19
N THR A 526 14.87 -48.86 5.16
CA THR A 526 13.53 -48.89 5.74
C THR A 526 13.64 -48.81 7.26
N GLY A 527 13.17 -47.73 7.88
CA GLY A 527 13.04 -47.64 9.33
C GLY A 527 11.73 -48.29 9.82
N PRO A 528 11.66 -48.77 11.05
CA PRO A 528 10.49 -49.49 11.56
C PRO A 528 9.30 -48.58 11.89
N GLU A 529 8.12 -49.10 11.56
CA GLU A 529 6.84 -48.58 12.03
C GLU A 529 6.78 -48.60 13.57
N VAL A 530 6.52 -47.45 14.16
CA VAL A 530 6.09 -47.35 15.56
C VAL A 530 4.59 -47.03 15.57
N THR A 531 3.81 -48.07 15.78
CA THR A 531 2.40 -47.97 16.16
C THR A 531 2.30 -47.54 17.62
N ALA A 532 1.68 -46.38 17.88
CA ALA A 532 1.24 -45.98 19.21
C ALA A 532 -0.29 -45.91 19.24
N PRO A 533 -0.93 -46.36 20.31
CA PRO A 533 -2.38 -46.54 20.36
C PRO A 533 -3.13 -45.21 20.61
N ILE A 534 -4.28 -45.11 19.95
CA ILE A 534 -5.28 -44.08 20.13
C ILE A 534 -5.95 -44.30 21.50
N GLN A 535 -5.83 -43.33 22.41
CA GLN A 535 -6.74 -43.25 23.57
C GLN A 535 -7.79 -42.15 23.31
N HIS A 536 -9.03 -42.58 23.22
CA HIS A 536 -10.21 -41.76 23.32
C HIS A 536 -10.31 -41.14 24.71
N PHE A 537 -10.50 -39.82 24.78
CA PHE A 537 -11.16 -39.18 25.90
C PHE A 537 -12.26 -38.26 25.40
N SER A 538 -13.41 -38.48 25.99
CA SER A 538 -14.72 -37.84 25.85
C SER A 538 -14.71 -36.31 26.09
#